data_0896eae7c10d003e1f10011c1e49cff1
#
_entry.id   0896eae7c10d003e1f10011c1e49cff1
#
_cell.length_a   1.000
_cell.length_b   1.000
_cell.length_c   1.000
_cell.angle_alpha   90.00
_cell.angle_beta   90.00
_cell.angle_gamma   90.00
#
_symmetry.space_group_name_H-M   'P 1'
#
loop_
_entity.id
_entity.type
_entity.pdbx_description
1 polymer ?
#
loop_
_entity_poly.entity_id
_entity_poly.type
_entity_poly.pdbx_seq_one_letter_code
_entity_poly.pdbx_strand_id
1 'polypeptide(L)'
;MKNKIFLLYLLLSAVFAYDRITGLPFASRSEVIAENGMAATSHPLATQTAIQVLKDGGNAIDAAIAANAVLGLVEPTGCGIGGDLFAIVWDAKSQKLYGLNSSGPAPYDMNIDFIREQGLEKIPAYGPLPVTVPGAVAGWTALHKKFGNKKFNSLFNSAINYAENGFPVSELVAYYLEGSAYRFKDYPNFSDIWMKNGKTPNKGEVFKNKELANTYKKIASTYGRDFYEGDIAKNIATFIQSQGGLLKQSDLATFEPEWIEPVSTNYRGYDVWELPPNGQGIAALQILNILENFDISSMDFDSAEYVHLFTEAKKLAYEDRAKYYADPNFADIPTAELISKDYASTRTKLINKNKAAVRYDAGLENGDTIYLTVADKYGNMVSLIQSNYRGMGSGMVPKDLGFMLQDRGEMFSLDPNHKNSLIGGKRPFHTIIPAFITKDGKPFISFGLMGGAMQPQGHAQIVINLIDFNMNLQEAGDAPRIRHVGSSQPTGEIMLDGGYISLESGYSENTRKELLKKGHKLKYDKGGFGGYQAIMLKDGVYYGASESRKDGHASGY
;
A
#
# COMPACT_ATOMS: atom_id res chain seq x y z
N MET A 1 -67.74 35.57 16.07
CA MET A 1 -67.28 34.22 15.75
C MET A 1 -65.86 34.34 15.23
N LYS A 2 -64.84 33.86 15.99
CA LYS A 2 -63.41 33.93 15.62
C LYS A 2 -63.00 32.57 15.11
N ASN A 3 -62.71 32.47 13.81
CA ASN A 3 -62.12 31.24 13.23
C ASN A 3 -60.70 31.13 13.64
N LYS A 4 -60.35 30.07 14.41
CA LYS A 4 -59.01 29.66 14.67
C LYS A 4 -58.57 28.73 13.53
N ILE A 5 -57.66 29.21 12.69
CA ILE A 5 -56.96 28.40 11.70
C ILE A 5 -55.88 27.66 12.47
N PHE A 6 -56.00 26.34 12.59
CA PHE A 6 -54.95 25.43 13.10
C PHE A 6 -53.98 25.13 11.96
N LEU A 7 -52.80 25.75 12.01
CA LEU A 7 -51.73 25.45 11.07
C LEU A 7 -51.05 24.12 11.53
N LEU A 8 -51.39 23.04 10.84
CA LEU A 8 -50.78 21.73 11.04
C LEU A 8 -49.40 21.72 10.37
N TYR A 9 -48.33 21.90 11.14
CA TYR A 9 -46.98 21.66 10.66
C TYR A 9 -46.81 20.15 10.48
N LEU A 10 -46.95 19.66 9.25
CA LEU A 10 -46.45 18.35 8.85
C LEU A 10 -44.90 18.43 8.87
N LEU A 11 -44.31 17.96 9.96
CA LEU A 11 -42.91 17.55 9.97
C LEU A 11 -42.80 16.37 8.99
N LEU A 12 -42.43 16.65 7.75
CA LEU A 12 -41.89 15.66 6.84
C LEU A 12 -40.53 15.24 7.43
N SER A 13 -40.54 14.29 8.35
CA SER A 13 -39.36 13.47 8.64
C SER A 13 -39.06 12.76 7.33
N ALA A 14 -37.99 13.21 6.63
CA ALA A 14 -37.43 12.45 5.55
C ALA A 14 -37.04 11.09 6.12
N VAL A 15 -37.83 10.07 5.85
CA VAL A 15 -37.52 8.70 6.19
C VAL A 15 -36.47 8.27 5.20
N PHE A 16 -35.19 8.44 5.58
CA PHE A 16 -34.10 7.80 4.85
C PHE A 16 -34.21 6.29 5.08
N ALA A 17 -34.23 5.54 3.99
CA ALA A 17 -34.03 4.09 4.09
C ALA A 17 -32.56 3.85 4.46
N TYR A 18 -32.34 3.11 5.53
CA TYR A 18 -31.02 2.66 5.95
C TYR A 18 -30.80 1.22 5.48
N ASP A 19 -29.66 0.93 4.89
CA ASP A 19 -29.30 -0.43 4.46
C ASP A 19 -29.10 -1.36 5.67
N ARG A 20 -28.80 -0.78 6.84
CA ARG A 20 -28.61 -1.49 8.12
C ARG A 20 -29.32 -0.75 9.26
N ILE A 21 -29.66 -1.50 10.30
CA ILE A 21 -30.32 -0.95 11.51
C ILE A 21 -29.36 -0.19 12.44
N THR A 22 -28.05 -0.29 12.21
CA THR A 22 -26.99 0.42 12.94
C THR A 22 -25.95 0.94 11.95
N GLY A 23 -25.25 2.03 12.33
CA GLY A 23 -24.18 2.62 11.53
C GLY A 23 -24.65 3.67 10.53
N LEU A 24 -23.83 4.00 9.55
CA LEU A 24 -24.10 5.01 8.53
C LEU A 24 -25.05 4.49 7.44
N PRO A 25 -25.73 5.40 6.70
CA PRO A 25 -26.75 5.03 5.71
C PRO A 25 -26.16 4.60 4.35
N PHE A 26 -25.06 3.86 4.36
CA PHE A 26 -24.52 3.20 3.16
C PHE A 26 -24.24 1.72 3.44
N ALA A 27 -24.24 0.88 2.39
CA ALA A 27 -24.03 -0.56 2.51
C ALA A 27 -22.63 -0.86 3.07
N SER A 28 -22.61 -1.43 4.27
CA SER A 28 -21.41 -1.86 4.99
C SER A 28 -21.69 -3.15 5.75
N ARG A 29 -20.68 -3.77 6.32
CA ARG A 29 -20.83 -4.92 7.23
C ARG A 29 -20.36 -4.57 8.63
N SER A 30 -20.62 -5.45 9.61
CA SER A 30 -20.04 -5.29 10.94
C SER A 30 -18.54 -5.51 10.93
N GLU A 31 -17.86 -4.86 11.85
CA GLU A 31 -16.50 -5.21 12.23
C GLU A 31 -16.42 -6.67 12.69
N VAL A 32 -15.32 -7.33 12.41
CA VAL A 32 -15.03 -8.65 13.02
C VAL A 32 -14.46 -8.41 14.40
N ILE A 33 -15.03 -9.07 15.42
CA ILE A 33 -14.62 -8.89 16.81
C ILE A 33 -14.03 -10.20 17.34
N ALA A 34 -12.88 -10.14 18.03
CA ALA A 34 -12.21 -11.30 18.59
C ALA A 34 -11.30 -10.92 19.77
N GLU A 35 -11.04 -11.89 20.65
CA GLU A 35 -10.26 -11.68 21.88
C GLU A 35 -8.80 -12.15 21.77
N ASN A 36 -8.54 -13.28 21.07
CA ASN A 36 -7.25 -13.96 21.14
C ASN A 36 -6.32 -13.67 19.96
N GLY A 37 -6.84 -13.14 18.87
CA GLY A 37 -6.05 -12.79 17.70
C GLY A 37 -6.90 -12.42 16.50
N MET A 38 -6.32 -11.64 15.60
CA MET A 38 -7.00 -11.08 14.44
C MET A 38 -6.05 -11.03 13.26
N ALA A 39 -6.57 -11.28 12.06
CA ALA A 39 -5.87 -11.04 10.80
C ALA A 39 -6.82 -10.40 9.79
N ALA A 40 -6.32 -9.41 9.05
CA ALA A 40 -7.02 -8.80 7.93
C ALA A 40 -6.06 -8.69 6.74
N THR A 41 -6.42 -9.32 5.62
CA THR A 41 -5.59 -9.38 4.40
C THR A 41 -6.45 -9.18 3.15
N SER A 42 -5.82 -8.92 2.02
CA SER A 42 -6.49 -8.74 0.73
C SER A 42 -7.04 -10.02 0.10
N HIS A 43 -6.80 -11.21 0.71
CA HIS A 43 -7.29 -12.49 0.19
C HIS A 43 -7.68 -13.48 1.30
N PRO A 44 -8.84 -14.16 1.22
CA PRO A 44 -9.34 -15.06 2.29
C PRO A 44 -8.38 -16.20 2.66
N LEU A 45 -7.67 -16.80 1.70
CA LEU A 45 -6.72 -17.89 1.97
C LEU A 45 -5.52 -17.42 2.80
N ALA A 46 -5.08 -16.18 2.60
CA ALA A 46 -4.03 -15.60 3.41
C ALA A 46 -4.50 -15.30 4.83
N THR A 47 -5.72 -14.76 5.00
CA THR A 47 -6.32 -14.54 6.30
C THR A 47 -6.49 -15.85 7.09
N GLN A 48 -6.99 -16.90 6.44
CA GLN A 48 -7.13 -18.23 7.06
C GLN A 48 -5.77 -18.79 7.48
N THR A 49 -4.74 -18.63 6.64
CA THR A 49 -3.37 -19.05 6.97
C THR A 49 -2.84 -18.32 8.20
N ALA A 50 -3.02 -16.98 8.27
CA ALA A 50 -2.62 -16.21 9.45
C ALA A 50 -3.31 -16.71 10.73
N ILE A 51 -4.62 -16.89 10.69
CA ILE A 51 -5.41 -17.39 11.82
C ILE A 51 -4.97 -18.80 12.24
N GLN A 52 -4.68 -19.68 11.29
CA GLN A 52 -4.19 -21.02 11.60
C GLN A 52 -2.82 -20.95 12.31
N VAL A 53 -1.88 -20.14 11.81
CA VAL A 53 -0.56 -19.96 12.45
C VAL A 53 -0.70 -19.42 13.87
N LEU A 54 -1.60 -18.44 14.11
CA LEU A 54 -1.88 -17.91 15.46
C LEU A 54 -2.43 -19.00 16.38
N LYS A 55 -3.42 -19.77 15.93
CA LYS A 55 -4.03 -20.88 16.69
C LYS A 55 -3.03 -21.99 17.01
N ASP A 56 -2.09 -22.24 16.11
CA ASP A 56 -1.01 -23.21 16.30
C ASP A 56 0.13 -22.70 17.20
N GLY A 57 -0.05 -21.55 17.86
CA GLY A 57 0.88 -20.96 18.83
C GLY A 57 1.99 -20.09 18.19
N GLY A 58 1.85 -19.69 16.94
CA GLY A 58 2.64 -18.61 16.34
C GLY A 58 2.23 -17.26 16.89
N ASN A 59 3.10 -16.28 16.72
CA ASN A 59 2.80 -14.88 17.05
C ASN A 59 2.37 -14.09 15.80
N ALA A 60 2.10 -12.78 15.95
CA ALA A 60 1.65 -11.93 14.88
C ALA A 60 2.65 -11.87 13.70
N ILE A 61 3.95 -11.92 14.00
CA ILE A 61 5.03 -11.88 12.99
C ILE A 61 5.07 -13.17 12.19
N ASP A 62 5.01 -14.33 12.85
CA ASP A 62 4.94 -15.64 12.19
C ASP A 62 3.73 -15.70 11.24
N ALA A 63 2.57 -15.27 11.73
CA ALA A 63 1.32 -15.26 10.97
C ALA A 63 1.38 -14.28 9.77
N ALA A 64 1.98 -13.10 9.95
CA ALA A 64 2.15 -12.12 8.87
C ALA A 64 3.06 -12.65 7.75
N ILE A 65 4.18 -13.29 8.09
CA ILE A 65 5.09 -13.92 7.11
C ILE A 65 4.36 -15.03 6.34
N ALA A 66 3.67 -15.92 7.04
CA ALA A 66 2.96 -17.03 6.40
C ALA A 66 1.84 -16.54 5.48
N ALA A 67 1.05 -15.54 5.92
CA ALA A 67 0.02 -14.91 5.09
C ALA A 67 0.62 -14.20 3.87
N ASN A 68 1.74 -13.50 4.04
CA ASN A 68 2.40 -12.79 2.94
C ASN A 68 2.98 -13.74 1.90
N ALA A 69 3.53 -14.90 2.30
CA ALA A 69 3.95 -15.95 1.38
C ALA A 69 2.76 -16.52 0.58
N VAL A 70 1.59 -16.70 1.21
CA VAL A 70 0.37 -17.11 0.49
C VAL A 70 -0.07 -16.01 -0.48
N LEU A 71 -0.08 -14.73 -0.07
CA LEU A 71 -0.46 -13.60 -0.94
C LEU A 71 0.40 -13.52 -2.20
N GLY A 72 1.71 -13.75 -2.09
CA GLY A 72 2.60 -13.79 -3.26
C GLY A 72 2.26 -14.85 -4.31
N LEU A 73 1.50 -15.88 -3.92
CA LEU A 73 0.96 -16.90 -4.82
C LEU A 73 -0.46 -16.54 -5.31
N VAL A 74 -1.36 -16.18 -4.37
CA VAL A 74 -2.80 -16.08 -4.68
C VAL A 74 -3.21 -14.70 -5.23
N GLU A 75 -2.37 -13.67 -5.04
CA GLU A 75 -2.57 -12.31 -5.56
C GLU A 75 -1.29 -11.80 -6.27
N PRO A 76 -0.79 -12.52 -7.30
CA PRO A 76 0.50 -12.23 -7.94
C PRO A 76 0.51 -10.89 -8.69
N THR A 77 -0.64 -10.30 -8.96
CA THR A 77 -0.75 -8.99 -9.61
C THR A 77 -0.37 -7.84 -8.69
N GLY A 78 -0.41 -8.01 -7.37
CA GLY A 78 -0.07 -6.98 -6.40
C GLY A 78 1.29 -7.18 -5.73
N CYS A 79 1.71 -8.43 -5.55
CA CYS A 79 2.88 -8.77 -4.75
C CYS A 79 3.57 -10.06 -5.18
N GLY A 80 4.67 -10.40 -4.51
CA GLY A 80 5.42 -11.66 -4.71
C GLY A 80 6.84 -11.54 -4.17
N ILE A 81 7.54 -12.66 -4.10
CA ILE A 81 8.91 -12.70 -3.54
C ILE A 81 9.95 -11.94 -4.37
N GLY A 82 9.62 -11.56 -5.59
CA GLY A 82 10.43 -10.69 -6.42
C GLY A 82 10.20 -9.19 -6.18
N GLY A 83 9.41 -8.82 -5.16
CA GLY A 83 9.11 -7.44 -4.76
C GLY A 83 9.81 -6.99 -3.48
N ASP A 84 9.35 -5.85 -2.96
CA ASP A 84 9.84 -5.22 -1.74
C ASP A 84 8.82 -5.31 -0.59
N LEU A 85 9.30 -5.13 0.65
CA LEU A 85 8.51 -5.20 1.86
C LEU A 85 8.84 -4.06 2.83
N PHE A 86 7.79 -3.41 3.38
CA PHE A 86 7.91 -2.53 4.53
C PHE A 86 7.01 -3.03 5.67
N ALA A 87 7.42 -2.81 6.91
CA ALA A 87 6.59 -3.16 8.06
C ALA A 87 6.76 -2.16 9.22
N ILE A 88 5.66 -1.97 9.98
CA ILE A 88 5.68 -1.39 11.32
C ILE A 88 5.21 -2.49 12.28
N VAL A 89 5.99 -2.75 13.32
CA VAL A 89 5.71 -3.76 14.35
C VAL A 89 5.59 -3.08 15.70
N TRP A 90 4.44 -3.25 16.34
CA TRP A 90 4.32 -3.00 17.77
C TRP A 90 4.73 -4.26 18.53
N ASP A 91 5.81 -4.15 19.28
CA ASP A 91 6.25 -5.23 20.19
C ASP A 91 5.70 -5.01 21.59
N ALA A 92 4.78 -5.87 22.00
CA ALA A 92 4.10 -5.78 23.28
C ALA A 92 5.06 -5.97 24.47
N LYS A 93 6.19 -6.66 24.29
CA LYS A 93 7.19 -6.88 25.33
C LYS A 93 7.99 -5.61 25.63
N SER A 94 8.44 -4.92 24.61
CA SER A 94 9.22 -3.67 24.78
C SER A 94 8.35 -2.42 24.83
N GLN A 95 7.05 -2.51 24.50
CA GLN A 95 6.12 -1.39 24.38
C GLN A 95 6.62 -0.32 23.39
N LYS A 96 7.13 -0.78 22.24
CA LYS A 96 7.71 0.09 21.20
C LYS A 96 7.27 -0.29 19.80
N LEU A 97 7.26 0.69 18.92
CA LEU A 97 7.16 0.50 17.47
C LEU A 97 8.56 0.30 16.88
N TYR A 98 8.63 -0.59 15.91
CA TYR A 98 9.82 -0.85 15.10
C TYR A 98 9.44 -0.76 13.63
N GLY A 99 10.22 -0.02 12.84
CA GLY A 99 10.06 0.08 11.40
C GLY A 99 11.07 -0.79 10.67
N LEU A 100 10.63 -1.47 9.61
CA LEU A 100 11.50 -2.22 8.71
C LEU A 100 11.35 -1.69 7.30
N ASN A 101 12.47 -1.28 6.70
CA ASN A 101 12.60 -0.97 5.29
C ASN A 101 13.36 -2.10 4.60
N SER A 102 12.67 -2.89 3.81
CA SER A 102 13.25 -3.94 2.99
C SER A 102 12.97 -3.65 1.51
N SER A 103 13.30 -2.44 1.06
CA SER A 103 13.34 -2.08 -0.36
C SER A 103 14.74 -2.23 -0.90
N GLY A 104 14.88 -2.84 -2.07
CA GLY A 104 16.18 -3.09 -2.66
C GLY A 104 16.73 -1.94 -3.49
N PRO A 105 18.06 -1.77 -3.52
CA PRO A 105 18.73 -0.75 -4.31
C PRO A 105 18.77 -1.11 -5.80
N ALA A 106 19.08 -0.10 -6.65
CA ALA A 106 19.49 -0.33 -8.01
C ALA A 106 20.78 -1.18 -8.09
N PRO A 107 20.97 -2.00 -9.13
CA PRO A 107 22.23 -2.66 -9.39
C PRO A 107 23.40 -1.67 -9.32
N TYR A 108 24.54 -2.07 -8.72
CA TYR A 108 25.66 -1.15 -8.52
C TYR A 108 26.22 -0.55 -9.82
N ASP A 109 26.14 -1.27 -10.94
CA ASP A 109 26.60 -0.78 -12.24
C ASP A 109 25.58 0.12 -12.94
N MET A 110 24.35 0.24 -12.41
CA MET A 110 23.29 1.03 -13.00
C MET A 110 23.54 2.53 -12.80
N ASN A 111 23.47 3.30 -13.87
CA ASN A 111 23.68 4.75 -13.84
C ASN A 111 22.91 5.45 -14.98
N ILE A 112 22.87 6.77 -14.93
CA ILE A 112 22.12 7.60 -15.90
C ILE A 112 22.70 7.45 -17.31
N ASP A 113 24.02 7.39 -17.44
CA ASP A 113 24.69 7.31 -18.76
C ASP A 113 24.35 6.02 -19.47
N PHE A 114 24.35 4.89 -18.75
CA PHE A 114 23.91 3.59 -19.28
C PHE A 114 22.49 3.65 -19.85
N ILE A 115 21.54 4.29 -19.15
CA ILE A 115 20.15 4.43 -19.63
C ILE A 115 20.10 5.32 -20.88
N ARG A 116 20.85 6.44 -20.90
CA ARG A 116 20.90 7.36 -22.03
C ARG A 116 21.57 6.74 -23.27
N GLU A 117 22.59 5.92 -23.08
CA GLU A 117 23.23 5.16 -24.17
C GLU A 117 22.28 4.17 -24.85
N GLN A 118 21.22 3.71 -24.17
CA GLN A 118 20.13 2.93 -24.77
C GLN A 118 19.13 3.82 -25.58
N GLY A 119 19.35 5.14 -25.67
CA GLY A 119 18.44 6.08 -26.32
C GLY A 119 17.18 6.41 -25.52
N LEU A 120 17.20 6.19 -24.20
CA LEU A 120 16.05 6.33 -23.32
C LEU A 120 16.10 7.66 -22.54
N GLU A 121 14.99 8.39 -22.52
CA GLU A 121 14.80 9.62 -21.73
C GLU A 121 14.28 9.34 -20.32
N LYS A 122 13.80 8.12 -20.05
CA LYS A 122 13.35 7.62 -18.74
C LYS A 122 13.57 6.12 -18.65
N ILE A 123 13.63 5.59 -17.43
CA ILE A 123 13.69 4.15 -17.21
C ILE A 123 12.36 3.54 -17.65
N PRO A 124 12.35 2.47 -18.46
CA PRO A 124 11.12 1.81 -18.89
C PRO A 124 10.34 1.24 -17.70
N ALA A 125 9.01 1.23 -17.80
CA ALA A 125 8.16 0.60 -16.78
C ALA A 125 8.32 -0.92 -16.71
N TYR A 126 8.73 -1.55 -17.81
CA TYR A 126 8.78 -3.01 -17.95
C TYR A 126 10.08 -3.48 -18.56
N GLY A 127 10.39 -4.76 -18.41
CA GLY A 127 11.61 -5.36 -18.90
C GLY A 127 12.71 -5.41 -17.83
N PRO A 128 13.98 -5.66 -18.19
CA PRO A 128 15.06 -5.90 -17.25
C PRO A 128 15.63 -4.63 -16.58
N LEU A 129 15.47 -3.46 -17.21
CA LEU A 129 16.11 -2.22 -16.74
C LEU A 129 15.53 -1.64 -15.43
N PRO A 130 14.20 -1.72 -15.16
CA PRO A 130 13.64 -1.22 -13.91
C PRO A 130 13.80 -2.20 -12.73
N VAL A 131 14.40 -3.37 -12.93
CA VAL A 131 14.56 -4.37 -11.86
C VAL A 131 15.61 -3.90 -10.87
N THR A 132 15.20 -3.74 -9.60
CA THR A 132 16.09 -3.53 -8.46
C THR A 132 16.20 -4.81 -7.63
N VAL A 133 17.07 -4.86 -6.63
CA VAL A 133 17.22 -6.04 -5.75
C VAL A 133 15.88 -6.32 -5.05
N PRO A 134 15.31 -7.54 -5.16
CA PRO A 134 14.07 -7.88 -4.46
C PRO A 134 14.28 -7.98 -2.95
N GLY A 135 13.51 -7.22 -2.17
CA GLY A 135 13.71 -7.15 -0.71
C GLY A 135 12.79 -8.03 0.14
N ALA A 136 11.70 -8.57 -0.42
CA ALA A 136 10.64 -9.22 0.36
C ALA A 136 11.14 -10.39 1.23
N VAL A 137 11.96 -11.28 0.68
CA VAL A 137 12.47 -12.46 1.40
C VAL A 137 13.41 -12.06 2.55
N ALA A 138 14.28 -11.07 2.34
CA ALA A 138 15.15 -10.55 3.40
C ALA A 138 14.32 -9.85 4.50
N GLY A 139 13.24 -9.16 4.14
CA GLY A 139 12.29 -8.61 5.09
C GLY A 139 11.67 -9.68 5.98
N TRP A 140 11.25 -10.82 5.41
CA TRP A 140 10.74 -11.95 6.19
C TRP A 140 11.78 -12.51 7.17
N THR A 141 13.01 -12.68 6.72
CA THR A 141 14.08 -13.21 7.59
C THR A 141 14.45 -12.23 8.70
N ALA A 142 14.48 -10.92 8.42
CA ALA A 142 14.74 -9.88 9.42
C ALA A 142 13.62 -9.81 10.47
N LEU A 143 12.36 -9.82 10.06
CA LEU A 143 11.20 -9.88 10.96
C LEU A 143 11.23 -11.12 11.84
N HIS A 144 11.44 -12.29 11.22
CA HIS A 144 11.48 -13.56 11.95
C HIS A 144 12.67 -13.65 12.91
N LYS A 145 13.87 -13.21 12.50
CA LYS A 145 15.08 -13.21 13.35
C LYS A 145 14.89 -12.39 14.62
N LYS A 146 14.17 -11.27 14.53
CA LYS A 146 13.96 -10.35 15.65
C LYS A 146 12.79 -10.73 16.53
N PHE A 147 11.69 -11.19 15.96
CA PHE A 147 10.43 -11.37 16.65
C PHE A 147 9.75 -12.75 16.46
N GLY A 148 10.23 -13.58 15.55
CA GLY A 148 9.61 -14.87 15.23
C GLY A 148 9.63 -15.84 16.42
N ASN A 149 8.61 -16.68 16.50
CA ASN A 149 8.41 -17.67 17.57
C ASN A 149 8.41 -19.13 17.04
N LYS A 150 7.83 -19.34 15.84
CA LYS A 150 7.80 -20.66 15.20
C LYS A 150 9.07 -20.93 14.38
N LYS A 151 9.27 -22.17 13.98
CA LYS A 151 10.34 -22.49 13.02
C LYS A 151 10.03 -21.83 11.68
N PHE A 152 10.97 -21.07 11.14
CA PHE A 152 10.81 -20.33 9.88
C PHE A 152 10.29 -21.19 8.73
N ASN A 153 10.83 -22.39 8.55
CA ASN A 153 10.43 -23.30 7.48
C ASN A 153 8.94 -23.71 7.57
N SER A 154 8.37 -23.80 8.76
CA SER A 154 6.96 -24.17 8.93
C SER A 154 5.98 -23.09 8.47
N LEU A 155 6.42 -21.84 8.36
CA LEU A 155 5.60 -20.71 7.93
C LEU A 155 5.21 -20.78 6.44
N PHE A 156 5.94 -21.57 5.66
CA PHE A 156 5.70 -21.73 4.22
C PHE A 156 4.76 -22.89 3.86
N ASN A 157 4.36 -23.71 4.84
CA ASN A 157 3.57 -24.92 4.58
C ASN A 157 2.30 -24.67 3.77
N SER A 158 1.53 -23.63 4.13
CA SER A 158 0.29 -23.28 3.41
C SER A 158 0.58 -22.79 1.99
N ALA A 159 1.56 -21.90 1.81
CA ALA A 159 1.93 -21.39 0.50
C ALA A 159 2.44 -22.49 -0.43
N ILE A 160 3.28 -23.40 0.08
CA ILE A 160 3.76 -24.59 -0.68
C ILE A 160 2.59 -25.49 -1.05
N ASN A 161 1.69 -25.78 -0.10
CA ASN A 161 0.54 -26.64 -0.35
C ASN A 161 -0.39 -26.07 -1.44
N TYR A 162 -0.74 -24.78 -1.35
CA TYR A 162 -1.57 -24.13 -2.37
C TYR A 162 -0.87 -24.06 -3.73
N ALA A 163 0.44 -23.84 -3.76
CA ALA A 163 1.20 -23.80 -5.01
C ALA A 163 1.29 -25.17 -5.69
N GLU A 164 1.44 -26.27 -4.93
CA GLU A 164 1.51 -27.64 -5.46
C GLU A 164 0.15 -28.22 -5.82
N ASN A 165 -0.82 -28.10 -4.91
CA ASN A 165 -2.11 -28.77 -5.02
C ASN A 165 -3.18 -27.88 -5.68
N GLY A 166 -2.95 -26.57 -5.69
CA GLY A 166 -3.79 -25.55 -6.33
C GLY A 166 -4.75 -24.88 -5.37
N PHE A 167 -5.26 -23.74 -5.83
CA PHE A 167 -6.27 -22.94 -5.16
C PHE A 167 -7.24 -22.35 -6.20
N PRO A 168 -8.52 -22.12 -5.86
CA PRO A 168 -9.46 -21.45 -6.76
C PRO A 168 -9.12 -19.96 -6.88
N VAL A 169 -9.01 -19.47 -8.11
CA VAL A 169 -8.73 -18.05 -8.39
C VAL A 169 -9.94 -17.19 -8.05
N SER A 170 -9.73 -16.12 -7.30
CA SER A 170 -10.78 -15.19 -6.90
C SER A 170 -11.15 -14.23 -8.04
N GLU A 171 -12.25 -13.48 -7.86
CA GLU A 171 -12.84 -12.66 -8.93
C GLU A 171 -11.92 -11.53 -9.39
N LEU A 172 -11.42 -10.73 -8.45
CA LEU A 172 -10.57 -9.59 -8.80
C LEU A 172 -9.18 -10.02 -9.27
N VAL A 173 -8.65 -11.11 -8.72
CA VAL A 173 -7.36 -11.67 -9.18
C VAL A 173 -7.49 -12.14 -10.63
N ALA A 174 -8.57 -12.84 -11.00
CA ALA A 174 -8.80 -13.23 -12.39
C ALA A 174 -8.86 -12.01 -13.33
N TYR A 175 -9.58 -10.97 -12.93
CA TYR A 175 -9.71 -9.73 -13.70
C TYR A 175 -8.37 -9.03 -13.92
N TYR A 176 -7.58 -8.84 -12.86
CA TYR A 176 -6.27 -8.16 -12.97
C TYR A 176 -5.24 -9.02 -13.71
N LEU A 177 -5.28 -10.34 -13.53
CA LEU A 177 -4.38 -11.26 -14.22
C LEU A 177 -4.61 -11.28 -15.72
N GLU A 178 -5.86 -11.23 -16.18
CA GLU A 178 -6.20 -11.12 -17.60
C GLU A 178 -5.63 -9.85 -18.23
N GLY A 179 -5.79 -8.70 -17.55
CA GLY A 179 -5.20 -7.43 -17.98
C GLY A 179 -3.67 -7.45 -18.04
N SER A 180 -3.03 -8.13 -17.11
CA SER A 180 -1.57 -8.32 -17.06
C SER A 180 -1.09 -9.27 -18.17
N ALA A 181 -1.80 -10.34 -18.44
CA ALA A 181 -1.48 -11.30 -19.51
C ALA A 181 -1.49 -10.64 -20.89
N TYR A 182 -2.44 -9.75 -21.16
CA TYR A 182 -2.45 -8.97 -22.39
C TYR A 182 -1.15 -8.20 -22.61
N ARG A 183 -0.52 -7.71 -21.53
CA ARG A 183 0.73 -6.95 -21.56
C ARG A 183 1.96 -7.83 -21.69
N PHE A 184 2.00 -8.95 -20.94
CA PHE A 184 3.22 -9.73 -20.72
C PHE A 184 3.27 -11.10 -21.40
N LYS A 185 2.25 -11.49 -22.15
CA LYS A 185 2.16 -12.83 -22.78
C LYS A 185 3.38 -13.20 -23.66
N ASP A 186 4.04 -12.20 -24.24
CA ASP A 186 5.21 -12.38 -25.10
C ASP A 186 6.54 -12.18 -24.35
N TYR A 187 6.49 -11.90 -23.03
CA TYR A 187 7.69 -11.79 -22.19
C TYR A 187 8.21 -13.20 -21.83
N PRO A 188 9.54 -13.37 -21.69
CA PRO A 188 10.13 -14.68 -21.41
C PRO A 188 9.52 -15.36 -20.17
N ASN A 189 9.12 -16.62 -20.33
CA ASN A 189 8.57 -17.51 -19.30
C ASN A 189 7.23 -17.08 -18.67
N PHE A 190 6.68 -15.88 -19.01
CA PHE A 190 5.43 -15.40 -18.40
C PHE A 190 4.25 -16.35 -18.70
N SER A 191 4.05 -16.67 -19.98
CA SER A 191 2.94 -17.53 -20.42
C SER A 191 3.04 -18.95 -19.85
N ASP A 192 4.23 -19.47 -19.64
CA ASP A 192 4.45 -20.83 -19.10
C ASP A 192 3.89 -20.98 -17.68
N ILE A 193 3.90 -19.90 -16.89
CA ILE A 193 3.43 -19.89 -15.50
C ILE A 193 1.95 -19.52 -15.41
N TRP A 194 1.54 -18.40 -16.02
CA TRP A 194 0.20 -17.82 -15.78
C TRP A 194 -0.83 -18.12 -16.89
N MET A 195 -0.44 -18.78 -17.96
CA MET A 195 -1.37 -19.04 -19.07
C MET A 195 -1.44 -20.53 -19.42
N LYS A 196 -2.65 -21.02 -19.58
CA LYS A 196 -2.91 -22.36 -20.09
C LYS A 196 -3.66 -22.26 -21.41
N ASN A 197 -3.12 -22.86 -22.48
CA ASN A 197 -3.69 -22.76 -23.82
C ASN A 197 -3.90 -21.29 -24.25
N GLY A 198 -2.96 -20.40 -23.92
CA GLY A 198 -2.99 -18.98 -24.26
C GLY A 198 -4.00 -18.13 -23.45
N LYS A 199 -4.54 -18.65 -22.34
CA LYS A 199 -5.50 -17.95 -21.47
C LYS A 199 -5.08 -18.01 -20.00
N THR A 200 -5.33 -16.94 -19.27
CA THR A 200 -5.22 -16.91 -17.82
C THR A 200 -6.37 -17.69 -17.17
N PRO A 201 -6.21 -18.15 -15.92
CA PRO A 201 -7.27 -18.83 -15.21
C PRO A 201 -8.48 -17.90 -14.96
N ASN A 202 -9.68 -18.43 -15.14
CA ASN A 202 -10.93 -17.77 -14.82
C ASN A 202 -11.22 -17.79 -13.31
N LYS A 203 -12.14 -16.94 -12.85
CA LYS A 203 -12.73 -17.01 -11.51
C LYS A 203 -13.22 -18.43 -11.20
N GLY A 204 -12.77 -18.97 -10.05
CA GLY A 204 -13.11 -20.31 -9.58
C GLY A 204 -12.28 -21.44 -10.22
N GLU A 205 -11.49 -21.19 -11.24
CA GLU A 205 -10.58 -22.18 -11.82
C GLU A 205 -9.42 -22.46 -10.85
N VAL A 206 -9.02 -23.73 -10.75
CA VAL A 206 -7.92 -24.15 -9.87
C VAL A 206 -6.59 -23.87 -10.55
N PHE A 207 -5.83 -22.97 -9.98
CA PHE A 207 -4.48 -22.60 -10.43
C PHE A 207 -3.40 -23.26 -9.58
N LYS A 208 -2.31 -23.67 -10.20
CA LYS A 208 -1.12 -24.27 -9.57
C LYS A 208 0.14 -23.59 -10.09
N ASN A 209 1.14 -23.47 -9.21
CA ASN A 209 2.46 -22.94 -9.56
C ASN A 209 3.55 -23.77 -8.87
N LYS A 210 3.88 -24.91 -9.49
CA LYS A 210 4.86 -25.86 -8.91
C LYS A 210 6.26 -25.30 -8.83
N GLU A 211 6.63 -24.38 -9.72
CA GLU A 211 7.93 -23.73 -9.71
C GLU A 211 8.06 -22.83 -8.48
N LEU A 212 7.03 -22.04 -8.17
CA LEU A 212 7.01 -21.23 -6.96
C LEU A 212 7.01 -22.10 -5.70
N ALA A 213 6.33 -23.26 -5.71
CA ALA A 213 6.37 -24.20 -4.59
C ALA A 213 7.82 -24.68 -4.33
N ASN A 214 8.57 -25.01 -5.36
CA ASN A 214 9.97 -25.41 -5.25
C ASN A 214 10.85 -24.27 -4.74
N THR A 215 10.61 -23.05 -5.21
CA THR A 215 11.28 -21.84 -4.73
C THR A 215 11.01 -21.61 -3.24
N TYR A 216 9.74 -21.70 -2.79
CA TYR A 216 9.41 -21.60 -1.37
C TYR A 216 10.07 -22.70 -0.52
N LYS A 217 10.17 -23.94 -1.00
CA LYS A 217 10.90 -25.01 -0.29
C LYS A 217 12.38 -24.68 -0.09
N LYS A 218 13.03 -24.13 -1.11
CA LYS A 218 14.44 -23.69 -1.01
C LYS A 218 14.58 -22.52 -0.02
N ILE A 219 13.73 -21.49 -0.12
CA ILE A 219 13.72 -20.37 0.83
C ILE A 219 13.54 -20.88 2.27
N ALA A 220 12.55 -21.74 2.49
CA ALA A 220 12.23 -22.30 3.80
C ALA A 220 13.39 -23.12 4.41
N SER A 221 14.05 -23.97 3.61
CA SER A 221 15.12 -24.84 4.07
C SER A 221 16.46 -24.13 4.30
N THR A 222 16.68 -23.00 3.63
CA THR A 222 17.95 -22.24 3.72
C THR A 222 17.83 -20.95 4.55
N TYR A 223 16.68 -20.73 5.19
CA TYR A 223 16.39 -19.50 5.91
C TYR A 223 16.56 -18.26 5.02
N GLY A 224 16.04 -18.30 3.77
CA GLY A 224 16.15 -17.24 2.79
C GLY A 224 17.48 -17.08 2.08
N ARG A 225 18.56 -17.72 2.56
CA ARG A 225 19.92 -17.53 2.05
C ARG A 225 20.07 -17.88 0.57
N ASP A 226 19.43 -18.93 0.09
CA ASP A 226 19.51 -19.33 -1.32
C ASP A 226 18.99 -18.26 -2.28
N PHE A 227 18.07 -17.42 -1.82
CA PHE A 227 17.49 -16.32 -2.61
C PHE A 227 18.50 -15.22 -2.91
N TYR A 228 19.48 -15.00 -2.04
CA TYR A 228 20.48 -13.91 -2.17
C TYR A 228 21.89 -14.42 -2.52
N GLU A 229 22.25 -15.64 -2.14
CA GLU A 229 23.62 -16.16 -2.26
C GLU A 229 23.71 -17.45 -3.09
N GLY A 230 22.60 -18.21 -3.20
CA GLY A 230 22.59 -19.55 -3.79
C GLY A 230 22.12 -19.62 -5.25
N ASP A 231 21.50 -20.75 -5.59
CA ASP A 231 21.04 -21.05 -6.96
C ASP A 231 19.95 -20.09 -7.43
N ILE A 232 19.03 -19.66 -6.53
CA ILE A 232 17.97 -18.69 -6.87
C ILE A 232 18.63 -17.37 -7.28
N ALA A 233 19.57 -16.84 -6.48
CA ALA A 233 20.30 -15.61 -6.80
C ALA A 233 21.04 -15.70 -8.14
N LYS A 234 21.74 -16.81 -8.37
CA LYS A 234 22.46 -17.04 -9.64
C LYS A 234 21.49 -17.06 -10.83
N ASN A 235 20.34 -17.72 -10.70
CA ASN A 235 19.34 -17.80 -11.76
C ASN A 235 18.77 -16.40 -12.08
N ILE A 236 18.36 -15.63 -11.05
CA ILE A 236 17.86 -14.26 -11.21
C ILE A 236 18.89 -13.40 -11.96
N ALA A 237 20.13 -13.36 -11.49
CA ALA A 237 21.19 -12.55 -12.10
C ALA A 237 21.48 -12.95 -13.55
N THR A 238 21.66 -14.24 -13.80
CA THR A 238 21.91 -14.77 -15.15
C THR A 238 20.77 -14.43 -16.11
N PHE A 239 19.52 -14.60 -15.65
CA PHE A 239 18.35 -14.30 -16.45
C PHE A 239 18.27 -12.79 -16.79
N ILE A 240 18.36 -11.89 -15.80
CA ILE A 240 18.29 -10.45 -16.02
C ILE A 240 19.40 -9.96 -16.95
N GLN A 241 20.62 -10.45 -16.77
CA GLN A 241 21.74 -10.09 -17.67
C GLN A 241 21.52 -10.61 -19.09
N SER A 242 20.95 -11.79 -19.27
CA SER A 242 20.62 -12.33 -20.61
C SER A 242 19.56 -11.51 -21.34
N GLN A 243 18.76 -10.73 -20.59
CA GLN A 243 17.75 -9.83 -21.12
C GLN A 243 18.25 -8.38 -21.30
N GLY A 244 19.53 -8.09 -21.02
CA GLY A 244 20.14 -6.77 -21.16
C GLY A 244 20.06 -5.89 -19.90
N GLY A 245 19.68 -6.45 -18.74
CA GLY A 245 19.74 -5.77 -17.45
C GLY A 245 21.11 -5.93 -16.76
N LEU A 246 21.32 -5.19 -15.67
CA LEU A 246 22.61 -5.12 -14.98
C LEU A 246 22.66 -5.83 -13.61
N LEU A 247 21.55 -6.42 -13.15
CA LEU A 247 21.50 -7.06 -11.83
C LEU A 247 22.46 -8.26 -11.77
N LYS A 248 23.41 -8.21 -10.84
CA LYS A 248 24.41 -9.26 -10.58
C LYS A 248 24.08 -10.06 -9.33
N GLN A 249 24.63 -11.25 -9.22
CA GLN A 249 24.52 -12.04 -7.99
C GLN A 249 25.16 -11.32 -6.79
N SER A 250 26.22 -10.53 -7.01
CA SER A 250 26.84 -9.71 -5.97
C SER A 250 25.89 -8.64 -5.41
N ASP A 251 25.03 -8.04 -6.26
CA ASP A 251 24.04 -7.04 -5.82
C ASP A 251 23.01 -7.67 -4.89
N LEU A 252 22.61 -8.91 -5.18
CA LEU A 252 21.74 -9.71 -4.32
C LEU A 252 22.44 -10.07 -2.99
N ALA A 253 23.67 -10.59 -3.05
CA ALA A 253 24.40 -11.11 -1.91
C ALA A 253 24.77 -10.04 -0.86
N THR A 254 24.90 -8.78 -1.27
CA THR A 254 25.23 -7.66 -0.38
C THR A 254 24.00 -6.95 0.20
N PHE A 255 22.80 -7.36 -0.20
CA PHE A 255 21.58 -6.72 0.25
C PHE A 255 21.21 -7.08 1.69
N GLU A 256 20.99 -6.06 2.52
CA GLU A 256 20.44 -6.19 3.86
C GLU A 256 19.27 -5.20 4.07
N PRO A 257 18.16 -5.64 4.69
CA PRO A 257 17.07 -4.75 5.08
C PRO A 257 17.48 -3.86 6.26
N GLU A 258 16.89 -2.68 6.36
CA GLU A 258 17.20 -1.70 7.41
C GLU A 258 16.10 -1.62 8.45
N TRP A 259 16.47 -1.71 9.73
CA TRP A 259 15.61 -1.29 10.83
C TRP A 259 15.68 0.22 10.96
N ILE A 260 14.54 0.89 10.83
CA ILE A 260 14.41 2.36 10.86
C ILE A 260 13.40 2.77 11.92
N GLU A 261 13.58 3.96 12.51
CA GLU A 261 12.62 4.50 13.46
C GLU A 261 11.40 5.05 12.71
N PRO A 262 10.17 4.59 13.03
CA PRO A 262 8.96 5.21 12.51
C PRO A 262 8.86 6.67 12.96
N VAL A 263 8.22 7.51 12.15
CA VAL A 263 7.96 8.92 12.46
C VAL A 263 6.47 9.15 12.60
N SER A 264 6.07 10.14 13.40
CA SER A 264 4.65 10.40 13.66
C SER A 264 4.28 11.88 13.63
N THR A 265 2.99 12.11 13.52
CA THR A 265 2.36 13.38 13.90
C THR A 265 1.19 13.10 14.84
N ASN A 266 0.96 14.00 15.80
CA ASN A 266 -0.27 13.97 16.57
C ASN A 266 -1.38 14.61 15.74
N TYR A 267 -2.47 13.88 15.52
CA TYR A 267 -3.68 14.36 14.88
C TYR A 267 -4.86 14.25 15.84
N ARG A 268 -5.31 15.38 16.38
CA ARG A 268 -6.45 15.47 17.33
C ARG A 268 -6.38 14.50 18.51
N GLY A 269 -5.17 14.32 19.08
CA GLY A 269 -4.93 13.45 20.24
C GLY A 269 -4.58 12.00 19.91
N TYR A 270 -4.37 11.66 18.64
CA TYR A 270 -3.90 10.37 18.18
C TYR A 270 -2.55 10.52 17.48
N ASP A 271 -1.57 9.70 17.84
CA ASP A 271 -0.28 9.69 17.15
C ASP A 271 -0.34 8.76 15.95
N VAL A 272 -0.28 9.33 14.76
CA VAL A 272 -0.29 8.61 13.48
C VAL A 272 1.14 8.38 13.03
N TRP A 273 1.52 7.13 12.86
CA TRP A 273 2.87 6.67 12.57
C TRP A 273 2.99 6.16 11.13
N GLU A 274 4.08 6.56 10.48
CA GLU A 274 4.47 6.13 9.15
C GLU A 274 5.97 5.85 9.10
N LEU A 275 6.47 5.24 8.03
CA LEU A 275 7.91 5.15 7.79
C LEU A 275 8.43 6.40 7.06
N PRO A 276 9.66 6.86 7.42
CA PRO A 276 10.31 7.97 6.72
C PRO A 276 10.67 7.59 5.26
N PRO A 277 11.13 8.54 4.42
CA PRO A 277 11.68 8.25 3.09
C PRO A 277 12.83 7.19 3.15
N ASN A 278 13.04 6.45 2.10
CA ASN A 278 12.62 6.57 0.67
C ASN A 278 11.14 6.28 0.39
N GLY A 279 10.36 5.78 1.36
CA GLY A 279 8.91 5.63 1.26
C GLY A 279 8.16 6.97 1.23
N GLN A 280 6.85 6.92 0.95
CA GLN A 280 6.00 8.12 0.88
C GLN A 280 5.11 8.33 2.12
N GLY A 281 5.35 7.64 3.25
CA GLY A 281 4.49 7.67 4.44
C GLY A 281 4.26 9.07 4.99
N ILE A 282 5.31 9.88 5.09
CA ILE A 282 5.20 11.22 5.64
C ILE A 282 4.30 12.18 4.82
N ALA A 283 3.94 11.84 3.58
CA ALA A 283 2.96 12.61 2.82
C ALA A 283 1.55 12.51 3.43
N ALA A 284 1.19 11.37 4.02
CA ALA A 284 -0.06 11.24 4.78
C ALA A 284 -0.04 12.13 6.03
N LEU A 285 1.09 12.16 6.75
CA LEU A 285 1.27 13.02 7.93
C LEU A 285 1.19 14.51 7.58
N GLN A 286 1.77 14.92 6.44
CA GLN A 286 1.68 16.30 5.94
C GLN A 286 0.24 16.68 5.59
N ILE A 287 -0.52 15.80 4.90
CA ILE A 287 -1.95 16.03 4.60
C ILE A 287 -2.73 16.25 5.90
N LEU A 288 -2.56 15.38 6.89
CA LEU A 288 -3.23 15.47 8.17
C LEU A 288 -2.87 16.78 8.91
N ASN A 289 -1.59 17.15 8.96
CA ASN A 289 -1.13 18.37 9.60
C ASN A 289 -1.72 19.64 8.94
N ILE A 290 -1.83 19.66 7.62
CA ILE A 290 -2.46 20.78 6.90
C ILE A 290 -3.94 20.84 7.22
N LEU A 291 -4.65 19.68 7.19
CA LEU A 291 -6.10 19.62 7.41
C LEU A 291 -6.49 19.86 8.87
N GLU A 292 -5.63 19.61 9.83
CA GLU A 292 -5.88 19.91 11.25
C GLU A 292 -6.13 21.41 11.51
N ASN A 293 -5.69 22.31 10.62
CA ASN A 293 -5.98 23.74 10.69
C ASN A 293 -7.41 24.12 10.28
N PHE A 294 -8.23 23.15 9.89
CA PHE A 294 -9.64 23.33 9.53
C PHE A 294 -10.54 22.51 10.47
N ASP A 295 -11.74 22.97 10.70
CA ASP A 295 -12.76 22.24 11.46
C ASP A 295 -13.49 21.23 10.55
N ILE A 296 -12.79 20.14 10.21
CA ILE A 296 -13.32 19.08 9.33
C ILE A 296 -14.54 18.41 9.97
N SER A 297 -14.55 18.25 11.29
CA SER A 297 -15.62 17.57 12.03
C SER A 297 -16.98 18.29 11.93
N SER A 298 -16.98 19.60 11.62
CA SER A 298 -18.20 20.37 11.39
C SER A 298 -18.74 20.28 9.95
N MET A 299 -17.99 19.66 9.04
CA MET A 299 -18.37 19.51 7.62
C MET A 299 -19.14 18.22 7.39
N ASP A 300 -20.04 18.22 6.42
CA ASP A 300 -20.61 16.97 5.93
C ASP A 300 -19.54 16.18 5.16
N PHE A 301 -19.50 14.86 5.37
CA PHE A 301 -18.60 13.95 4.65
C PHE A 301 -18.74 14.09 3.12
N ASP A 302 -19.99 14.21 2.60
CA ASP A 302 -20.29 14.46 1.19
C ASP A 302 -20.36 15.96 0.89
N SER A 303 -19.41 16.78 1.38
CA SER A 303 -19.38 18.21 1.06
C SER A 303 -18.27 18.56 0.08
N ALA A 304 -18.56 19.49 -0.84
CA ALA A 304 -17.54 20.03 -1.74
C ALA A 304 -16.46 20.82 -0.99
N GLU A 305 -16.73 21.32 0.20
CA GLU A 305 -15.75 22.01 1.04
C GLU A 305 -14.70 21.02 1.55
N TYR A 306 -15.11 19.91 2.16
CA TYR A 306 -14.20 18.87 2.61
C TYR A 306 -13.36 18.30 1.46
N VAL A 307 -14.01 17.91 0.35
CA VAL A 307 -13.31 17.35 -0.83
C VAL A 307 -12.28 18.33 -1.40
N HIS A 308 -12.64 19.62 -1.45
CA HIS A 308 -11.75 20.68 -1.92
C HIS A 308 -10.54 20.85 -1.01
N LEU A 309 -10.74 21.03 0.30
CA LEU A 309 -9.65 21.20 1.27
C LEU A 309 -8.73 19.99 1.30
N PHE A 310 -9.30 18.79 1.28
CA PHE A 310 -8.52 17.54 1.19
C PHE A 310 -7.65 17.50 -0.06
N THR A 311 -8.23 17.86 -1.21
CA THR A 311 -7.51 17.87 -2.49
C THR A 311 -6.36 18.87 -2.51
N GLU A 312 -6.58 20.09 -1.99
CA GLU A 312 -5.55 21.12 -1.95
C GLU A 312 -4.43 20.77 -0.95
N ALA A 313 -4.77 20.23 0.24
CA ALA A 313 -3.78 19.72 1.19
C ALA A 313 -2.93 18.59 0.59
N LYS A 314 -3.59 17.66 -0.12
CA LYS A 314 -2.90 16.59 -0.85
C LYS A 314 -1.96 17.15 -1.92
N LYS A 315 -2.39 18.11 -2.73
CA LYS A 315 -1.53 18.73 -3.73
C LYS A 315 -0.26 19.29 -3.08
N LEU A 316 -0.38 20.05 -2.02
CA LEU A 316 0.74 20.64 -1.29
C LEU A 316 1.72 19.58 -0.74
N ALA A 317 1.24 18.54 -0.09
CA ALA A 317 2.08 17.46 0.42
C ALA A 317 2.81 16.70 -0.71
N TYR A 318 2.17 16.56 -1.86
CA TYR A 318 2.78 15.87 -3.00
C TYR A 318 3.84 16.70 -3.74
N GLU A 319 3.80 18.02 -3.57
CA GLU A 319 4.87 18.90 -4.02
C GLU A 319 6.18 18.61 -3.28
N ASP A 320 6.05 18.53 -1.95
CA ASP A 320 7.18 18.23 -1.09
C ASP A 320 7.69 16.80 -1.34
N ARG A 321 6.75 15.84 -1.53
CA ARG A 321 7.07 14.45 -1.87
C ARG A 321 7.96 14.37 -3.10
N ALA A 322 7.62 15.07 -4.14
CA ALA A 322 8.35 15.00 -5.38
C ALA A 322 9.73 15.65 -5.32
N LYS A 323 9.86 16.74 -4.56
CA LYS A 323 11.12 17.46 -4.44
C LYS A 323 12.12 16.79 -3.50
N TYR A 324 11.62 16.20 -2.41
CA TYR A 324 12.46 15.82 -1.28
C TYR A 324 12.60 14.32 -1.05
N TYR A 325 11.59 13.47 -1.44
CA TYR A 325 11.60 12.06 -1.04
C TYR A 325 12.55 11.24 -1.92
N ALA A 326 13.54 10.69 -1.26
CA ALA A 326 14.61 9.90 -1.87
C ALA A 326 15.24 9.00 -0.79
N ASP A 327 16.26 8.23 -1.16
CA ASP A 327 17.07 7.45 -0.21
C ASP A 327 17.87 8.40 0.70
N PRO A 328 17.64 8.37 2.04
CA PRO A 328 18.34 9.25 2.98
C PRO A 328 19.84 8.98 3.08
N ASN A 329 20.33 7.83 2.62
CA ASN A 329 21.75 7.52 2.54
C ASN A 329 22.47 8.29 1.42
N PHE A 330 21.70 8.87 0.47
CA PHE A 330 22.22 9.57 -0.70
C PHE A 330 21.76 11.04 -0.79
N ALA A 331 20.80 11.46 0.03
CA ALA A 331 20.26 12.82 -0.02
C ALA A 331 19.81 13.28 1.37
N ASP A 332 20.10 14.52 1.73
CA ASP A 332 19.54 15.14 2.92
C ASP A 332 18.05 15.45 2.72
N ILE A 333 17.20 14.88 3.60
CA ILE A 333 15.76 15.02 3.55
C ILE A 333 15.29 15.64 4.86
N PRO A 334 14.68 16.85 4.83
CA PRO A 334 14.26 17.56 6.03
C PRO A 334 12.96 16.97 6.63
N THR A 335 12.97 15.68 6.96
CA THR A 335 11.78 14.93 7.40
C THR A 335 11.09 15.58 8.58
N ALA A 336 11.85 15.99 9.62
CA ALA A 336 11.28 16.60 10.83
C ALA A 336 10.59 17.95 10.53
N GLU A 337 11.15 18.76 9.63
CA GLU A 337 10.55 20.02 9.19
C GLU A 337 9.27 19.76 8.41
N LEU A 338 9.32 18.87 7.43
CA LEU A 338 8.19 18.56 6.54
C LEU A 338 6.93 18.09 7.30
N ILE A 339 7.10 17.34 8.41
CA ILE A 339 5.98 16.88 9.25
C ILE A 339 5.69 17.80 10.45
N SER A 340 6.34 18.98 10.54
CA SER A 340 6.09 19.90 11.64
C SER A 340 4.76 20.64 11.49
N LYS A 341 4.14 21.02 12.62
CA LYS A 341 2.91 21.81 12.64
C LYS A 341 3.11 23.24 12.12
N ASP A 342 4.29 23.82 12.37
CA ASP A 342 4.64 25.15 11.89
C ASP A 342 4.73 25.19 10.36
N TYR A 343 5.38 24.20 9.77
CA TYR A 343 5.43 24.05 8.32
C TYR A 343 4.03 23.88 7.74
N ALA A 344 3.22 22.99 8.30
CA ALA A 344 1.84 22.76 7.86
C ALA A 344 0.99 24.05 7.94
N SER A 345 1.13 24.84 9.02
CA SER A 345 0.46 26.13 9.15
C SER A 345 0.85 27.10 8.03
N THR A 346 2.12 27.10 7.63
CA THR A 346 2.59 27.91 6.50
C THR A 346 1.99 27.43 5.18
N ARG A 347 1.95 26.13 4.95
CA ARG A 347 1.37 25.53 3.74
C ARG A 347 -0.14 25.76 3.66
N THR A 348 -0.85 25.70 4.78
CA THR A 348 -2.30 25.96 4.88
C THR A 348 -2.69 27.34 4.34
N LYS A 349 -1.86 28.36 4.53
CA LYS A 349 -2.10 29.72 4.03
C LYS A 349 -2.13 29.84 2.50
N LEU A 350 -1.59 28.86 1.79
CA LEU A 350 -1.60 28.78 0.32
C LEU A 350 -2.94 28.29 -0.23
N ILE A 351 -3.78 27.67 0.61
CA ILE A 351 -5.06 27.11 0.20
C ILE A 351 -6.10 28.23 0.05
N ASN A 352 -6.62 28.39 -1.15
CA ASN A 352 -7.78 29.26 -1.40
C ASN A 352 -9.06 28.42 -1.24
N LYS A 353 -9.84 28.67 -0.19
CA LYS A 353 -11.07 27.90 0.12
C LYS A 353 -12.14 27.91 -1.00
N ASN A 354 -12.07 28.85 -1.93
CA ASN A 354 -13.08 29.06 -2.97
C ASN A 354 -12.61 28.68 -4.38
N LYS A 355 -11.31 28.42 -4.57
CA LYS A 355 -10.75 28.20 -5.91
C LYS A 355 -9.64 27.15 -5.89
N ALA A 356 -9.77 26.13 -6.76
CA ALA A 356 -8.77 25.12 -6.97
C ALA A 356 -7.46 25.72 -7.52
N ALA A 357 -6.33 25.33 -6.95
CA ALA A 357 -5.02 25.66 -7.51
C ALA A 357 -4.75 24.83 -8.77
N VAL A 358 -4.21 25.49 -9.81
CA VAL A 358 -3.80 24.82 -11.05
C VAL A 358 -2.33 24.41 -11.03
N ARG A 359 -1.56 24.98 -10.14
CA ARG A 359 -0.15 24.65 -9.93
C ARG A 359 0.21 24.84 -8.46
N TYR A 360 0.82 23.87 -7.96
CA TYR A 360 1.83 23.88 -6.92
C TYR A 360 3.02 23.18 -7.57
N ASP A 361 4.21 23.26 -7.12
CA ASP A 361 5.30 22.57 -7.76
C ASP A 361 5.42 21.11 -7.31
N ALA A 362 5.49 20.20 -8.24
CA ALA A 362 5.93 18.80 -8.37
C ALA A 362 4.87 17.64 -8.42
N GLY A 363 4.84 16.49 -9.08
CA GLY A 363 4.11 15.44 -9.45
C GLY A 363 4.13 14.01 -9.80
N LEU A 364 3.48 12.99 -10.06
CA LEU A 364 2.77 11.78 -10.53
C LEU A 364 3.38 10.40 -10.12
N GLU A 365 2.87 9.18 -10.28
CA GLU A 365 1.82 8.36 -10.87
C GLU A 365 1.53 7.03 -10.11
N ASN A 366 0.74 6.01 -10.70
CA ASN A 366 0.10 4.88 -10.05
C ASN A 366 0.93 3.57 -10.04
N GLY A 367 0.82 2.79 -8.92
CA GLY A 367 1.27 1.40 -8.81
C GLY A 367 0.24 0.53 -8.08
N ASP A 368 0.35 -0.80 -8.14
CA ASP A 368 -0.47 -1.76 -7.39
C ASP A 368 0.35 -2.41 -6.25
N THR A 369 -0.36 -2.98 -5.25
CA THR A 369 0.27 -3.39 -3.98
C THR A 369 -0.67 -4.31 -3.23
N ILE A 370 -0.19 -5.12 -2.27
CA ILE A 370 -1.01 -5.75 -1.23
C ILE A 370 -0.67 -5.19 0.14
N TYR A 371 -1.65 -5.18 1.04
CA TYR A 371 -1.49 -4.85 2.43
C TYR A 371 -2.12 -5.93 3.32
N LEU A 372 -1.49 -6.22 4.47
CA LEU A 372 -2.02 -7.08 5.50
C LEU A 372 -1.69 -6.56 6.90
N THR A 373 -2.53 -6.92 7.88
CA THR A 373 -2.27 -6.68 9.30
C THR A 373 -2.67 -7.90 10.13
N VAL A 374 -1.90 -8.16 11.18
CA VAL A 374 -2.10 -9.28 12.12
C VAL A 374 -1.87 -8.81 13.55
N ALA A 375 -2.70 -9.30 14.48
CA ALA A 375 -2.51 -9.12 15.91
C ALA A 375 -2.63 -10.46 16.64
N ASP A 376 -1.83 -10.66 17.69
CA ASP A 376 -1.82 -11.89 18.49
C ASP A 376 -2.32 -11.69 19.93
N LYS A 377 -2.55 -12.79 20.63
CA LYS A 377 -3.03 -12.80 22.03
C LYS A 377 -2.03 -12.19 23.04
N TYR A 378 -0.82 -11.90 22.64
CA TYR A 378 0.19 -11.28 23.48
C TYR A 378 0.21 -9.75 23.35
N GLY A 379 -0.60 -9.20 22.43
CA GLY A 379 -0.70 -7.78 22.16
C GLY A 379 0.29 -7.26 21.10
N ASN A 380 1.02 -8.15 20.40
CA ASN A 380 1.83 -7.74 19.26
C ASN A 380 0.93 -7.45 18.07
N MET A 381 1.26 -6.40 17.32
CA MET A 381 0.54 -6.01 16.11
C MET A 381 1.53 -5.72 14.98
N VAL A 382 1.21 -6.20 13.78
CA VAL A 382 2.04 -6.03 12.56
C VAL A 382 1.23 -5.35 11.48
N SER A 383 1.73 -4.23 10.99
CA SER A 383 1.32 -3.56 9.75
C SER A 383 2.36 -3.89 8.68
N LEU A 384 2.00 -4.67 7.65
CA LEU A 384 2.93 -5.14 6.63
C LEU A 384 2.39 -4.87 5.23
N ILE A 385 3.23 -4.34 4.38
CA ILE A 385 2.93 -4.04 2.99
C ILE A 385 4.00 -4.62 2.08
N GLN A 386 3.59 -5.23 0.99
CA GLN A 386 4.47 -5.82 -0.01
C GLN A 386 4.02 -5.44 -1.43
N SER A 387 4.95 -5.27 -2.36
CA SER A 387 4.60 -4.86 -3.71
C SER A 387 5.69 -5.22 -4.73
N ASN A 388 5.24 -5.59 -5.93
CA ASN A 388 6.06 -5.59 -7.14
C ASN A 388 6.01 -4.23 -7.87
N TYR A 389 5.33 -3.22 -7.35
CA TYR A 389 4.99 -1.88 -7.84
C TYR A 389 3.85 -1.90 -8.86
N ARG A 390 4.11 -2.04 -10.15
CA ARG A 390 3.03 -2.17 -11.16
C ARG A 390 2.44 -3.58 -11.15
N GLY A 391 1.22 -3.73 -11.61
CA GLY A 391 0.58 -5.05 -11.71
C GLY A 391 1.48 -6.04 -12.47
N MET A 392 1.89 -7.12 -11.80
CA MET A 392 2.86 -8.12 -12.28
C MET A 392 4.31 -7.58 -12.45
N GLY A 393 4.69 -6.46 -11.81
CA GLY A 393 6.06 -5.93 -11.81
C GLY A 393 6.62 -5.68 -13.21
N SER A 394 7.90 -6.00 -13.39
CA SER A 394 8.63 -5.81 -14.64
C SER A 394 8.22 -6.74 -15.80
N GLY A 395 7.44 -7.78 -15.50
CA GLY A 395 7.18 -8.88 -16.43
C GLY A 395 8.34 -9.88 -16.57
N MET A 396 9.47 -9.64 -15.90
CA MET A 396 10.65 -10.52 -15.94
C MET A 396 10.46 -11.72 -15.02
N VAL A 397 10.34 -12.91 -15.59
CA VAL A 397 10.12 -14.17 -14.89
C VAL A 397 11.37 -15.05 -15.05
N PRO A 398 12.24 -15.18 -14.03
CA PRO A 398 13.37 -16.10 -14.11
C PRO A 398 12.86 -17.54 -14.27
N LYS A 399 13.49 -18.28 -15.17
CA LYS A 399 13.07 -19.64 -15.52
C LYS A 399 13.08 -20.57 -14.29
N ASP A 400 12.11 -21.45 -14.18
CA ASP A 400 11.97 -22.48 -13.14
C ASP A 400 11.79 -21.92 -11.71
N LEU A 401 11.54 -20.58 -11.53
CA LEU A 401 11.36 -19.98 -10.22
C LEU A 401 9.89 -19.64 -9.88
N GLY A 402 9.03 -19.46 -10.89
CA GLY A 402 7.58 -19.30 -10.72
C GLY A 402 7.11 -17.95 -10.16
N PHE A 403 7.96 -16.93 -10.17
CA PHE A 403 7.61 -15.56 -9.76
C PHE A 403 8.22 -14.52 -10.70
N MET A 404 7.72 -13.30 -10.65
CA MET A 404 8.28 -12.20 -11.40
C MET A 404 8.99 -11.19 -10.50
N LEU A 405 9.90 -10.44 -11.11
CA LEU A 405 10.67 -9.39 -10.46
C LEU A 405 9.94 -8.05 -10.54
N GLN A 406 10.12 -7.24 -9.52
CA GLN A 406 9.59 -5.89 -9.42
C GLN A 406 10.16 -4.94 -10.49
N ASP A 407 9.50 -3.80 -10.68
CA ASP A 407 9.90 -2.74 -11.60
C ASP A 407 10.17 -1.39 -10.90
N ARG A 408 10.63 -1.45 -9.66
CA ARG A 408 10.76 -0.27 -8.79
C ARG A 408 11.79 0.74 -9.27
N GLY A 409 12.80 0.32 -10.03
CA GLY A 409 13.82 1.21 -10.63
C GLY A 409 13.24 2.27 -11.59
N GLU A 410 12.05 2.04 -12.15
CA GLU A 410 11.30 3.06 -12.91
C GLU A 410 11.10 4.36 -12.12
N MET A 411 11.09 4.27 -10.80
CA MET A 411 10.82 5.41 -9.90
C MET A 411 11.99 6.37 -9.73
N PHE A 412 13.16 6.13 -10.30
CA PHE A 412 14.26 7.08 -10.30
C PHE A 412 14.05 8.23 -11.30
N SER A 413 14.63 9.38 -10.98
CA SER A 413 14.82 10.50 -11.91
C SER A 413 16.12 10.32 -12.71
N LEU A 414 16.10 10.68 -14.01
CA LEU A 414 17.31 10.80 -14.82
C LEU A 414 17.92 12.23 -14.82
N ASP A 415 17.36 13.16 -14.03
CA ASP A 415 18.01 14.43 -13.74
C ASP A 415 19.08 14.21 -12.65
N PRO A 416 20.38 14.41 -12.94
CA PRO A 416 21.45 14.19 -11.99
C PRO A 416 21.39 15.12 -10.75
N ASN A 417 20.66 16.25 -10.85
CA ASN A 417 20.50 17.21 -9.77
C ASN A 417 19.29 16.89 -8.87
N HIS A 418 18.45 15.94 -9.27
CA HIS A 418 17.29 15.55 -8.47
C HIS A 418 17.71 14.70 -7.28
N LYS A 419 17.10 14.92 -6.09
CA LYS A 419 17.42 14.10 -4.89
C LYS A 419 17.23 12.61 -5.12
N ASN A 420 16.23 12.22 -5.90
CA ASN A 420 15.95 10.84 -6.30
C ASN A 420 16.59 10.44 -7.65
N SER A 421 17.73 11.07 -8.02
CA SER A 421 18.49 10.69 -9.23
C SER A 421 18.96 9.23 -9.17
N LEU A 422 19.01 8.58 -10.34
CA LEU A 422 19.53 7.22 -10.48
C LEU A 422 21.02 7.15 -10.15
N ILE A 423 21.36 6.36 -9.17
CA ILE A 423 22.74 6.03 -8.75
C ILE A 423 22.78 4.55 -8.40
N GLY A 424 23.80 3.82 -8.85
CA GLY A 424 24.00 2.41 -8.45
C GLY A 424 24.11 2.24 -6.95
N GLY A 425 23.47 1.22 -6.40
CA GLY A 425 23.43 0.96 -4.96
C GLY A 425 22.44 1.82 -4.18
N LYS A 426 21.77 2.79 -4.81
CA LYS A 426 20.75 3.65 -4.20
C LYS A 426 19.37 3.00 -4.27
N ARG A 427 18.54 3.18 -3.22
CA ARG A 427 17.12 2.80 -3.23
C ARG A 427 16.30 3.85 -4.00
N PRO A 428 15.40 3.43 -4.90
CA PRO A 428 14.47 4.36 -5.55
C PRO A 428 13.46 4.91 -4.55
N PHE A 429 12.85 6.04 -4.86
CA PHE A 429 11.60 6.45 -4.21
C PHE A 429 10.59 5.29 -4.18
N HIS A 430 9.85 5.15 -3.08
CA HIS A 430 9.01 3.98 -2.86
C HIS A 430 7.57 4.35 -2.48
N THR A 431 6.59 3.63 -3.06
CA THR A 431 5.17 3.95 -2.85
C THR A 431 4.51 3.15 -1.72
N ILE A 432 5.10 2.05 -1.26
CA ILE A 432 4.48 1.26 -0.18
C ILE A 432 4.69 1.91 1.18
N ILE A 433 3.62 1.97 1.98
CA ILE A 433 3.62 2.55 3.32
C ILE A 433 2.74 1.72 4.25
N PRO A 434 3.28 1.09 5.30
CA PRO A 434 2.52 0.58 6.41
C PRO A 434 2.22 1.72 7.37
N ALA A 435 1.05 1.71 8.06
CA ALA A 435 0.70 2.74 9.03
C ALA A 435 0.28 2.15 10.38
N PHE A 436 0.41 2.97 11.41
CA PHE A 436 0.00 2.61 12.76
C PHE A 436 -0.55 3.83 13.50
N ILE A 437 -1.47 3.63 14.43
CA ILE A 437 -1.94 4.69 15.33
C ILE A 437 -1.73 4.23 16.76
N THR A 438 -1.14 5.10 17.58
CA THR A 438 -1.14 4.96 19.04
C THR A 438 -2.02 6.02 19.68
N LYS A 439 -2.56 5.71 20.86
CA LYS A 439 -3.30 6.65 21.68
C LYS A 439 -2.78 6.55 23.12
N ASP A 440 -2.44 7.67 23.70
CA ASP A 440 -1.87 7.74 25.07
C ASP A 440 -0.67 6.77 25.25
N GLY A 441 0.19 6.68 24.22
CA GLY A 441 1.37 5.81 24.20
C GLY A 441 1.09 4.31 24.07
N LYS A 442 -0.16 3.91 23.81
CA LYS A 442 -0.59 2.50 23.68
C LYS A 442 -0.95 2.18 22.22
N PRO A 443 -0.81 0.92 21.79
CA PRO A 443 -1.22 0.52 20.45
C PRO A 443 -2.73 0.68 20.32
N PHE A 444 -3.18 1.26 19.23
CA PHE A 444 -4.59 1.49 18.98
C PHE A 444 -5.06 0.88 17.65
N ILE A 445 -4.46 1.28 16.52
CA ILE A 445 -4.84 0.75 15.20
C ILE A 445 -3.59 0.44 14.38
N SER A 446 -3.54 -0.77 13.81
CA SER A 446 -2.65 -1.15 12.71
C SER A 446 -3.47 -1.16 11.42
N PHE A 447 -3.10 -0.34 10.43
CA PHE A 447 -3.87 -0.19 9.20
C PHE A 447 -3.01 0.13 8.00
N GLY A 448 -3.56 -0.05 6.81
CA GLY A 448 -2.97 0.40 5.57
C GLY A 448 -3.93 0.31 4.40
N LEU A 449 -3.56 0.98 3.33
CA LEU A 449 -4.34 1.06 2.12
C LEU A 449 -3.40 0.96 0.92
N MET A 450 -3.54 -0.08 0.12
CA MET A 450 -2.76 -0.29 -1.11
C MET A 450 -3.17 0.69 -2.23
N GLY A 451 -2.41 0.75 -3.34
CA GLY A 451 -2.80 1.54 -4.53
C GLY A 451 -1.80 2.61 -4.96
N GLY A 452 -0.50 2.37 -4.82
CA GLY A 452 0.55 3.28 -5.30
C GLY A 452 0.44 4.69 -4.72
N ALA A 453 0.32 5.71 -5.55
CA ALA A 453 0.13 7.12 -5.13
C ALA A 453 -1.23 7.40 -4.46
N MET A 454 -2.14 6.43 -4.41
CA MET A 454 -3.36 6.53 -3.60
C MET A 454 -3.09 6.31 -2.11
N GLN A 455 -2.01 5.63 -1.73
CA GLN A 455 -1.76 5.23 -0.35
C GLN A 455 -1.75 6.41 0.64
N PRO A 456 -0.97 7.50 0.49
CA PRO A 456 -1.03 8.62 1.44
C PRO A 456 -2.39 9.32 1.47
N GLN A 457 -3.06 9.40 0.32
CA GLN A 457 -4.42 9.95 0.22
C GLN A 457 -5.41 9.10 1.00
N GLY A 458 -5.32 7.78 0.84
CA GLY A 458 -6.18 6.83 1.53
C GLY A 458 -5.91 6.78 3.03
N HIS A 459 -4.64 6.76 3.46
CA HIS A 459 -4.28 6.79 4.88
C HIS A 459 -4.86 8.02 5.57
N ALA A 460 -4.69 9.21 4.99
CA ALA A 460 -5.25 10.43 5.55
C ALA A 460 -6.79 10.38 5.59
N GLN A 461 -7.47 9.87 4.56
CA GLN A 461 -8.92 9.72 4.55
C GLN A 461 -9.40 8.73 5.63
N ILE A 462 -8.72 7.59 5.81
CA ILE A 462 -9.06 6.64 6.88
C ILE A 462 -8.94 7.30 8.26
N VAL A 463 -7.86 8.03 8.53
CA VAL A 463 -7.67 8.73 9.80
C VAL A 463 -8.77 9.77 10.04
N ILE A 464 -9.10 10.56 9.03
CA ILE A 464 -10.18 11.57 9.09
C ILE A 464 -11.55 10.89 9.30
N ASN A 465 -11.84 9.81 8.57
CA ASN A 465 -13.09 9.06 8.72
C ASN A 465 -13.28 8.54 10.16
N LEU A 466 -12.22 8.01 10.77
CA LEU A 466 -12.25 7.50 12.13
C LEU A 466 -12.37 8.61 13.18
N ILE A 467 -11.64 9.73 13.01
CA ILE A 467 -11.45 10.73 14.06
C ILE A 467 -12.42 11.92 13.89
N ASP A 468 -12.52 12.49 12.70
CA ASP A 468 -13.39 13.66 12.46
C ASP A 468 -14.83 13.26 12.18
N PHE A 469 -15.06 12.20 11.40
CA PHE A 469 -16.40 11.73 11.05
C PHE A 469 -16.92 10.61 11.98
N ASN A 470 -16.12 10.20 12.97
CA ASN A 470 -16.51 9.21 13.99
C ASN A 470 -17.07 7.90 13.41
N MET A 471 -16.55 7.48 12.27
CA MET A 471 -16.90 6.19 11.65
C MET A 471 -16.25 5.04 12.43
N ASN A 472 -16.92 3.88 12.49
CA ASN A 472 -16.26 2.67 12.98
C ASN A 472 -15.21 2.17 11.99
N LEU A 473 -14.42 1.15 12.39
CA LEU A 473 -13.28 0.68 11.61
C LEU A 473 -13.68 0.16 10.20
N GLN A 474 -14.82 -0.51 10.09
CA GLN A 474 -15.32 -1.04 8.81
C GLN A 474 -15.91 0.08 7.94
N GLU A 475 -16.71 0.98 8.53
CA GLU A 475 -17.28 2.13 7.84
C GLU A 475 -16.20 3.04 7.24
N ALA A 476 -15.12 3.29 8.00
CA ALA A 476 -13.99 4.10 7.54
C ALA A 476 -13.36 3.54 6.27
N GLY A 477 -13.33 2.22 6.13
CA GLY A 477 -12.85 1.53 4.94
C GLY A 477 -13.85 1.53 3.78
N ASP A 478 -15.13 1.29 4.06
CA ASP A 478 -16.19 1.20 3.04
C ASP A 478 -16.63 2.56 2.51
N ALA A 479 -16.42 3.64 3.27
CA ALA A 479 -16.77 5.00 2.87
C ALA A 479 -16.23 5.37 1.47
N PRO A 480 -16.99 6.12 0.68
CA PRO A 480 -16.56 6.60 -0.64
C PRO A 480 -15.27 7.39 -0.55
N ARG A 481 -14.36 7.19 -1.52
CA ARG A 481 -13.03 7.82 -1.53
C ARG A 481 -12.89 8.93 -2.54
N ILE A 482 -12.02 9.88 -2.17
CA ILE A 482 -11.48 10.94 -3.00
C ILE A 482 -10.14 10.46 -3.55
N ARG A 483 -9.91 10.61 -4.86
CA ARG A 483 -8.62 10.39 -5.48
C ARG A 483 -8.25 11.58 -6.35
N HIS A 484 -7.17 12.26 -6.05
CA HIS A 484 -6.61 13.30 -6.92
C HIS A 484 -5.43 12.73 -7.71
N VAL A 485 -5.43 12.96 -9.02
CA VAL A 485 -4.42 12.52 -9.99
C VAL A 485 -3.84 13.73 -10.71
N GLY A 486 -2.59 13.64 -11.13
CA GLY A 486 -1.91 14.71 -11.87
C GLY A 486 -1.09 15.67 -11.01
N SER A 487 -0.71 15.26 -9.79
CA SER A 487 0.30 15.97 -8.98
C SER A 487 1.73 15.60 -9.40
N SER A 488 2.74 16.32 -8.95
CA SER A 488 4.18 16.19 -9.27
C SER A 488 4.88 14.94 -8.70
N GLN A 489 6.01 14.42 -9.33
CA GLN A 489 6.66 13.13 -9.04
C GLN A 489 8.14 13.24 -8.64
N PRO A 490 8.59 12.30 -7.81
CA PRO A 490 10.02 12.10 -7.57
C PRO A 490 10.83 11.64 -8.79
N THR A 491 10.16 11.33 -9.90
CA THR A 491 10.75 11.06 -11.21
C THR A 491 11.09 12.31 -12.02
N GLY A 492 10.62 13.50 -11.59
CA GLY A 492 10.91 14.80 -12.19
C GLY A 492 9.75 15.43 -12.97
N GLU A 493 8.60 14.75 -13.11
CA GLU A 493 7.43 15.34 -13.78
C GLU A 493 6.77 16.41 -12.90
N ILE A 494 6.21 17.48 -13.51
CA ILE A 494 5.66 18.66 -12.81
C ILE A 494 4.17 18.83 -13.11
N MET A 495 3.35 19.11 -12.07
CA MET A 495 1.94 19.45 -12.22
C MET A 495 1.76 20.80 -12.90
N LEU A 496 1.09 20.83 -14.05
CA LEU A 496 0.92 22.04 -14.87
C LEU A 496 -0.51 22.59 -14.91
N ASP A 497 -1.51 21.76 -14.57
CA ASP A 497 -2.91 22.06 -14.86
C ASP A 497 -3.88 21.74 -13.71
N GLY A 498 -3.36 21.53 -12.49
CA GLY A 498 -4.10 21.20 -11.29
C GLY A 498 -4.57 19.75 -11.19
N GLY A 499 -4.26 18.91 -12.19
CA GLY A 499 -4.73 17.54 -12.24
C GLY A 499 -6.26 17.39 -12.29
N TYR A 500 -6.77 16.26 -11.81
CA TYR A 500 -8.21 16.03 -11.71
C TYR A 500 -8.56 15.22 -10.45
N ILE A 501 -9.80 15.38 -10.01
CA ILE A 501 -10.39 14.57 -8.93
C ILE A 501 -11.24 13.46 -9.56
N SER A 502 -11.07 12.24 -9.07
CA SER A 502 -11.99 11.13 -9.24
C SER A 502 -12.69 10.85 -7.91
N LEU A 503 -14.00 10.78 -7.91
CA LEU A 503 -14.84 10.50 -6.76
C LEU A 503 -15.60 9.21 -6.98
N GLU A 504 -15.65 8.34 -5.97
CA GLU A 504 -16.50 7.16 -6.00
C GLU A 504 -18.00 7.53 -6.03
N SER A 505 -18.85 6.57 -6.38
CA SER A 505 -20.28 6.77 -6.64
C SER A 505 -21.08 7.28 -5.42
N GLY A 506 -20.54 7.11 -4.21
CA GLY A 506 -21.19 7.58 -2.99
C GLY A 506 -21.15 9.09 -2.77
N TYR A 507 -20.40 9.85 -3.57
CA TYR A 507 -20.46 11.33 -3.56
C TYR A 507 -21.61 11.84 -4.44
N SER A 508 -22.36 12.81 -3.93
CA SER A 508 -23.55 13.36 -4.60
C SER A 508 -23.21 14.18 -5.86
N GLU A 509 -24.18 14.28 -6.75
CA GLU A 509 -24.07 15.16 -7.93
C GLU A 509 -23.98 16.65 -7.55
N ASN A 510 -24.52 17.03 -6.39
CA ASN A 510 -24.38 18.40 -5.89
C ASN A 510 -22.92 18.70 -5.54
N THR A 511 -22.27 17.82 -4.81
CA THR A 511 -20.82 17.92 -4.48
C THR A 511 -19.97 18.02 -5.73
N ARG A 512 -20.24 17.20 -6.75
CA ARG A 512 -19.54 17.25 -8.03
C ARG A 512 -19.72 18.61 -8.73
N LYS A 513 -20.93 19.16 -8.77
CA LYS A 513 -21.22 20.46 -9.38
C LYS A 513 -20.51 21.61 -8.65
N GLU A 514 -20.50 21.58 -7.33
CA GLU A 514 -19.82 22.62 -6.53
C GLU A 514 -18.30 22.56 -6.69
N LEU A 515 -17.70 21.37 -6.82
CA LEU A 515 -16.28 21.22 -7.13
C LEU A 515 -15.91 21.79 -8.51
N LEU A 516 -16.74 21.58 -9.52
CA LEU A 516 -16.55 22.19 -10.84
C LEU A 516 -16.61 23.72 -10.76
N LYS A 517 -17.52 24.30 -9.96
CA LYS A 517 -17.58 25.76 -9.73
C LYS A 517 -16.32 26.29 -9.05
N LYS A 518 -15.72 25.53 -8.15
CA LYS A 518 -14.41 25.85 -7.54
C LYS A 518 -13.23 25.74 -8.53
N GLY A 519 -13.45 25.22 -9.74
CA GLY A 519 -12.43 25.07 -10.79
C GLY A 519 -11.69 23.74 -10.80
N HIS A 520 -12.15 22.75 -10.03
CA HIS A 520 -11.62 21.39 -10.15
C HIS A 520 -12.05 20.74 -11.48
N LYS A 521 -11.19 19.91 -12.02
CA LYS A 521 -11.54 18.98 -13.10
C LYS A 521 -11.98 17.66 -12.49
N LEU A 522 -13.06 17.08 -12.98
CA LEU A 522 -13.54 15.76 -12.54
C LEU A 522 -13.38 14.74 -13.65
N LYS A 523 -12.98 13.51 -13.29
CA LYS A 523 -13.03 12.33 -14.16
C LYS A 523 -13.69 11.15 -13.43
N TYR A 524 -14.26 10.25 -14.20
CA TYR A 524 -14.86 9.00 -13.70
C TYR A 524 -13.91 7.85 -13.98
N ASP A 525 -13.03 7.56 -13.01
CA ASP A 525 -12.11 6.43 -13.10
C ASP A 525 -12.80 5.14 -12.67
N LYS A 526 -12.52 4.05 -13.37
CA LYS A 526 -12.97 2.72 -12.98
C LYS A 526 -11.92 2.07 -12.08
N GLY A 527 -12.14 2.11 -10.76
CA GLY A 527 -11.19 1.59 -9.77
C GLY A 527 -10.04 2.55 -9.44
N GLY A 528 -8.97 2.04 -8.83
CA GLY A 528 -7.79 2.83 -8.44
C GLY A 528 -7.94 3.58 -7.11
N PHE A 529 -8.94 3.24 -6.30
CA PHE A 529 -9.20 3.83 -4.98
C PHE A 529 -8.54 3.05 -3.82
N GLY A 530 -7.66 2.11 -4.15
CA GLY A 530 -6.91 1.32 -3.17
C GLY A 530 -7.67 0.11 -2.65
N GLY A 531 -7.20 -0.43 -1.52
CA GLY A 531 -7.81 -1.54 -0.79
C GLY A 531 -7.34 -1.48 0.66
N TYR A 532 -8.27 -1.47 1.62
CA TYR A 532 -8.02 -1.21 3.02
C TYR A 532 -8.16 -2.47 3.87
N GLN A 533 -7.25 -2.61 4.83
CA GLN A 533 -7.29 -3.60 5.90
C GLN A 533 -6.90 -2.91 7.22
N ALA A 534 -7.55 -3.27 8.34
CA ALA A 534 -7.20 -2.72 9.63
C ALA A 534 -7.52 -3.66 10.77
N ILE A 535 -6.77 -3.51 11.87
CA ILE A 535 -7.06 -4.09 13.19
C ILE A 535 -6.95 -2.99 14.23
N MET A 536 -8.00 -2.81 15.04
CA MET A 536 -8.02 -1.94 16.22
C MET A 536 -8.00 -2.78 17.49
N LEU A 537 -7.21 -2.35 18.46
CA LEU A 537 -7.23 -2.88 19.83
C LEU A 537 -7.93 -1.88 20.72
N LYS A 538 -9.05 -2.28 21.32
CA LYS A 538 -9.81 -1.45 22.25
C LYS A 538 -10.31 -2.30 23.42
N ASP A 539 -10.02 -1.87 24.63
CA ASP A 539 -10.47 -2.52 25.89
C ASP A 539 -10.12 -4.03 25.96
N GLY A 540 -8.96 -4.41 25.41
CA GLY A 540 -8.48 -5.80 25.37
C GLY A 540 -9.10 -6.67 24.26
N VAL A 541 -9.91 -6.09 23.38
CA VAL A 541 -10.60 -6.79 22.29
C VAL A 541 -10.11 -6.25 20.94
N TYR A 542 -9.92 -7.13 19.96
CA TYR A 542 -9.58 -6.80 18.59
C TYR A 542 -10.82 -6.60 17.72
N TYR A 543 -10.81 -5.53 16.97
CA TYR A 543 -11.78 -5.23 15.91
C TYR A 543 -11.06 -5.28 14.58
N GLY A 544 -11.53 -6.10 13.64
CA GLY A 544 -10.94 -6.27 12.32
C GLY A 544 -11.84 -5.73 11.21
N ALA A 545 -11.25 -5.08 10.22
CA ALA A 545 -11.95 -4.58 9.05
C ALA A 545 -11.21 -4.95 7.75
N SER A 546 -11.99 -5.25 6.73
CA SER A 546 -11.54 -5.48 5.35
C SER A 546 -12.62 -4.97 4.40
N GLU A 547 -12.27 -4.09 3.50
CA GLU A 547 -13.23 -3.42 2.63
C GLU A 547 -13.46 -4.17 1.30
N SER A 548 -14.46 -3.75 0.52
CA SER A 548 -14.98 -4.51 -0.64
C SER A 548 -14.29 -4.23 -1.99
N ARG A 549 -13.30 -3.33 -2.06
CA ARG A 549 -12.57 -3.02 -3.31
C ARG A 549 -11.51 -4.07 -3.67
N LYS A 550 -11.28 -5.02 -2.77
CA LYS A 550 -10.45 -6.22 -2.95
C LYS A 550 -11.23 -7.47 -2.51
N ASP A 551 -10.73 -8.65 -2.83
CA ASP A 551 -11.30 -9.92 -2.36
C ASP A 551 -10.99 -10.19 -0.88
N GLY A 552 -10.72 -9.15 -0.11
CA GLY A 552 -10.18 -9.17 1.23
C GLY A 552 -11.08 -9.77 2.29
N HIS A 553 -10.46 -10.21 3.39
CA HIS A 553 -11.14 -10.81 4.52
C HIS A 553 -10.48 -10.42 5.85
N ALA A 554 -11.31 -10.17 6.87
CA ALA A 554 -10.90 -10.08 8.27
C ALA A 554 -11.47 -11.26 9.04
N SER A 555 -10.66 -11.88 9.90
CA SER A 555 -11.06 -13.00 10.74
C SER A 555 -10.32 -12.95 12.08
N GLY A 556 -10.97 -13.45 13.14
CA GLY A 556 -10.38 -13.54 14.48
C GLY A 556 -10.92 -14.74 15.25
N TYR A 557 -10.40 -14.97 16.49
CA TYR A 557 -10.83 -16.05 17.36
C TYR A 557 -10.67 -15.71 18.83
#